data_3176b6cf71d1a9947eaca66bd6199188
#
_entry.id   3176b6cf71d1a9947eaca66bd6199188
#
_cell.length_a   1.000
_cell.length_b   1.000
_cell.length_c   1.000
_cell.angle_alpha   90.00
_cell.angle_beta   90.00
_cell.angle_gamma   90.00
#
_symmetry.space_group_name_H-M   'P 1'
#
loop_
_entity.id
_entity.type
_entity.pdbx_description
1 polymer ?
#
loop_
_entity_poly.entity_id
_entity_poly.type
_entity_poly.pdbx_seq_one_letter_code
_entity_poly.pdbx_strand_id
1 'polypeptide(L)'
;MQNKGVRLLFIGCFIFFLQGCSILPAFSSPQLHSNEKEDPVTLIFSDPDRLSDEANYYDAVLAVQQDLGEQVTELVICDASERHIINYYDIDEFPAMLVYKGDDEKLRISGKHDITDLYVRLEGALKQ
;
A
#
# COMPACT_ATOMS: atom_id res chain seq x y z
N MET A 1 6.44 -55.89 -43.75
CA MET A 1 5.26 -55.35 -43.13
C MET A 1 5.60 -53.99 -42.48
N GLN A 2 5.08 -52.98 -43.07
CA GLN A 2 5.45 -51.60 -42.74
C GLN A 2 4.46 -51.03 -41.72
N ASN A 3 4.86 -50.87 -40.52
CA ASN A 3 4.04 -50.21 -39.49
C ASN A 3 3.97 -48.70 -39.74
N LYS A 4 3.25 -48.30 -40.78
CA LYS A 4 3.03 -46.88 -41.08
C LYS A 4 2.03 -46.19 -40.12
N GLY A 5 1.38 -46.97 -39.24
CA GLY A 5 0.43 -46.42 -38.30
C GLY A 5 1.02 -45.83 -37.01
N VAL A 6 2.22 -46.26 -36.64
CA VAL A 6 2.85 -45.81 -35.39
C VAL A 6 3.53 -44.45 -35.51
N ARG A 7 3.94 -44.05 -36.72
CA ARG A 7 4.58 -42.75 -36.95
C ARG A 7 3.62 -41.56 -36.94
N LEU A 8 2.34 -41.79 -37.21
CA LEU A 8 1.33 -40.72 -37.18
C LEU A 8 0.85 -40.41 -35.76
N LEU A 9 0.97 -41.39 -34.85
CA LEU A 9 0.53 -41.21 -33.46
C LEU A 9 1.49 -40.33 -32.63
N PHE A 10 2.73 -40.27 -33.01
CA PHE A 10 3.76 -39.46 -32.33
C PHE A 10 3.71 -37.98 -32.72
N ILE A 11 3.15 -37.62 -33.86
CA ILE A 11 3.05 -36.24 -34.31
C ILE A 11 1.87 -35.51 -33.67
N GLY A 12 0.84 -36.25 -33.26
CA GLY A 12 -0.35 -35.66 -32.61
C GLY A 12 -0.16 -35.26 -31.15
N CYS A 13 0.87 -35.79 -30.50
CA CYS A 13 1.07 -35.55 -29.05
C CYS A 13 1.94 -34.31 -28.73
N PHE A 14 2.57 -33.70 -29.77
CA PHE A 14 3.49 -32.59 -29.53
C PHE A 14 2.87 -31.19 -29.69
N ILE A 15 1.59 -31.12 -30.09
CA ILE A 15 0.90 -29.84 -30.31
C ILE A 15 0.16 -29.35 -29.06
N PHE A 16 0.08 -30.15 -27.99
CA PHE A 16 -0.73 -29.80 -26.82
C PHE A 16 0.02 -29.04 -25.69
N PHE A 17 1.31 -28.72 -25.87
CA PHE A 17 2.10 -28.08 -24.82
C PHE A 17 2.36 -26.58 -25.00
N LEU A 18 1.63 -25.91 -25.90
CA LEU A 18 1.68 -24.43 -26.03
C LEU A 18 0.43 -23.77 -25.44
N GLN A 19 -0.05 -24.27 -24.32
CA GLN A 19 -0.88 -23.45 -23.45
C GLN A 19 0.05 -22.60 -22.61
N GLY A 20 0.56 -21.53 -23.21
CA GLY A 20 1.19 -20.47 -22.49
C GLY A 20 0.19 -19.95 -21.46
N CYS A 21 0.46 -20.17 -20.18
CA CYS A 21 -0.19 -19.37 -19.11
C CYS A 21 0.07 -17.93 -19.45
N SER A 22 -0.91 -17.27 -20.03
CA SER A 22 -0.99 -15.81 -20.02
C SER A 22 -1.19 -15.44 -18.56
N ILE A 23 -0.09 -15.29 -17.84
CA ILE A 23 -0.10 -14.56 -16.57
C ILE A 23 -0.37 -13.12 -17.00
N LEU A 24 -1.65 -12.77 -17.06
CA LEU A 24 -2.04 -11.37 -17.09
C LEU A 24 -1.44 -10.77 -15.82
N PRO A 25 -0.55 -9.76 -15.94
CA PRO A 25 -0.19 -9.01 -14.76
C PRO A 25 -1.50 -8.49 -14.19
N ALA A 26 -1.89 -8.99 -13.02
CA ALA A 26 -2.91 -8.35 -12.25
C ALA A 26 -2.41 -6.92 -12.06
N PHE A 27 -3.07 -5.95 -12.67
CA PHE A 27 -2.88 -4.55 -12.35
C PHE A 27 -3.37 -4.40 -10.90
N SER A 28 -2.47 -4.69 -9.96
CA SER A 28 -2.70 -4.37 -8.57
C SER A 28 -2.81 -2.86 -8.52
N SER A 29 -3.99 -2.37 -8.20
CA SER A 29 -4.17 -0.97 -7.87
C SER A 29 -3.10 -0.60 -6.83
N PRO A 30 -2.38 0.52 -6.96
CA PRO A 30 -1.39 0.96 -5.97
C PRO A 30 -2.02 1.37 -4.64
N GLN A 31 -3.31 1.14 -4.48
CA GLN A 31 -4.08 1.49 -3.31
C GLN A 31 -3.61 0.69 -2.09
N LEU A 32 -3.10 1.40 -1.08
CA LEU A 32 -2.58 0.84 0.17
C LEU A 32 -3.65 0.66 1.25
N HIS A 33 -4.85 1.16 1.03
CA HIS A 33 -6.01 0.98 1.91
C HIS A 33 -7.10 0.19 1.19
N SER A 34 -7.94 -0.50 1.93
CA SER A 34 -9.03 -1.32 1.38
C SER A 34 -10.36 -0.61 1.57
N ASN A 35 -11.14 -0.51 0.49
CA ASN A 35 -12.49 0.02 0.50
C ASN A 35 -13.47 -0.81 1.34
N GLU A 36 -13.11 -2.08 1.59
CA GLU A 36 -13.95 -3.04 2.31
C GLU A 36 -13.74 -3.00 3.83
N LYS A 37 -12.63 -2.38 4.28
CA LYS A 37 -12.34 -2.26 5.72
C LYS A 37 -12.94 -0.97 6.28
N GLU A 38 -13.76 -1.12 7.31
CA GLU A 38 -14.24 0.02 8.11
C GLU A 38 -13.18 0.56 9.08
N ASP A 39 -12.15 -0.23 9.35
CA ASP A 39 -11.06 0.15 10.23
C ASP A 39 -10.16 1.20 9.58
N PRO A 40 -9.77 2.24 10.33
CA PRO A 40 -8.89 3.27 9.79
C PRO A 40 -7.51 2.73 9.41
N VAL A 41 -6.95 3.27 8.33
CA VAL A 41 -5.58 3.01 7.89
C VAL A 41 -4.80 4.32 7.88
N THR A 42 -3.66 4.34 8.57
CA THR A 42 -2.72 5.46 8.55
C THR A 42 -1.57 5.13 7.62
N LEU A 43 -1.38 5.96 6.60
CA LEU A 43 -0.28 5.86 5.65
C LEU A 43 0.78 6.90 6.00
N ILE A 44 2.04 6.48 6.16
CA ILE A 44 3.18 7.39 6.28
C ILE A 44 4.06 7.24 5.05
N PHE A 45 4.33 8.36 4.40
CA PHE A 45 5.23 8.45 3.26
C PHE A 45 6.58 8.98 3.74
N SER A 46 7.59 8.12 3.61
CA SER A 46 8.92 8.27 4.18
C SER A 46 9.92 8.66 3.10
N ASP A 47 10.77 9.64 3.39
CA ASP A 47 11.92 10.01 2.58
C ASP A 47 13.20 9.88 3.41
N PRO A 48 14.17 9.04 2.99
CA PRO A 48 15.43 8.87 3.72
C PRO A 48 16.18 10.17 3.99
N ASP A 49 15.98 11.19 3.17
CA ASP A 49 16.60 12.51 3.33
C ASP A 49 15.89 13.40 4.39
N ARG A 50 14.76 12.94 4.92
CA ARG A 50 13.91 13.68 5.87
C ARG A 50 13.63 12.97 7.18
N LEU A 51 14.45 11.99 7.56
CA LEU A 51 14.24 11.14 8.75
C LEU A 51 14.11 11.93 10.06
N SER A 52 14.79 13.08 10.19
CA SER A 52 14.69 13.90 11.40
C SER A 52 13.31 14.53 11.60
N ASP A 53 12.63 14.87 10.51
CA ASP A 53 11.28 15.43 10.55
C ASP A 53 10.21 14.32 10.67
N GLU A 54 10.55 13.12 10.24
CA GLU A 54 9.69 11.94 10.22
C GLU A 54 9.50 11.32 11.61
N ALA A 55 10.49 11.44 12.50
CA ALA A 55 10.43 10.87 13.84
C ALA A 55 9.17 11.32 14.61
N ASN A 56 8.78 12.58 14.51
CA ASN A 56 7.58 13.11 15.15
C ASN A 56 6.29 12.44 14.67
N TYR A 57 6.25 12.01 13.40
CA TYR A 57 5.10 11.30 12.83
C TYR A 57 4.91 9.92 13.47
N TYR A 58 6.00 9.15 13.63
CA TYR A 58 5.95 7.87 14.31
C TYR A 58 5.61 8.00 15.78
N ASP A 59 6.20 8.98 16.45
CA ASP A 59 5.94 9.23 17.87
C ASP A 59 4.47 9.62 18.10
N ALA A 60 3.87 10.40 17.21
CA ALA A 60 2.45 10.74 17.26
C ALA A 60 1.56 9.51 17.07
N VAL A 61 1.87 8.63 16.10
CA VAL A 61 1.11 7.39 15.88
C VAL A 61 1.19 6.49 17.11
N LEU A 62 2.38 6.30 17.66
CA LEU A 62 2.57 5.48 18.87
C LEU A 62 1.82 6.04 20.06
N ALA A 63 1.84 7.37 20.28
CA ALA A 63 1.11 8.01 21.36
C ALA A 63 -0.41 7.81 21.22
N VAL A 64 -0.96 7.98 20.03
CA VAL A 64 -2.39 7.77 19.77
C VAL A 64 -2.78 6.30 19.97
N GLN A 65 -1.95 5.35 19.52
CA GLN A 65 -2.18 3.92 19.74
C GLN A 65 -2.15 3.54 21.24
N GLN A 66 -1.27 4.17 22.02
CA GLN A 66 -1.24 3.97 23.47
C GLN A 66 -2.51 4.48 24.16
N ASP A 67 -3.05 5.60 23.70
CA ASP A 67 -4.20 6.23 24.32
C ASP A 67 -5.54 5.64 23.86
N LEU A 68 -5.67 5.26 22.59
CA LEU A 68 -6.89 4.75 21.98
C LEU A 68 -6.92 3.22 21.82
N GLY A 69 -5.79 2.55 21.96
CA GLY A 69 -5.61 1.11 21.74
C GLY A 69 -4.75 0.82 20.51
N GLU A 70 -3.95 -0.25 20.57
CA GLU A 70 -2.99 -0.64 19.52
C GLU A 70 -3.64 -0.93 18.16
N GLN A 71 -4.91 -1.32 18.15
CA GLN A 71 -5.66 -1.67 16.94
C GLN A 71 -6.51 -0.52 16.39
N VAL A 72 -6.33 0.70 16.89
CA VAL A 72 -7.12 1.86 16.46
C VAL A 72 -6.92 2.19 14.98
N THR A 73 -5.76 1.88 14.44
CA THR A 73 -5.42 2.07 13.02
C THR A 73 -4.38 1.05 12.56
N GLU A 74 -4.49 0.61 11.33
CA GLU A 74 -3.41 -0.10 10.65
C GLU A 74 -2.38 0.94 10.17
N LEU A 75 -1.09 0.69 10.41
CA LEU A 75 -0.01 1.56 9.95
C LEU A 75 0.68 0.96 8.72
N VAL A 76 0.71 1.71 7.63
CA VAL A 76 1.43 1.35 6.41
C VAL A 76 2.47 2.42 6.10
N ILE A 77 3.71 2.01 5.87
CA ILE A 77 4.82 2.91 5.53
C ILE A 77 5.18 2.68 4.07
N CYS A 78 5.27 3.79 3.33
CA CYS A 78 5.61 3.80 1.91
C CYS A 78 6.86 4.66 1.70
N ASP A 79 7.83 4.11 0.98
CA ASP A 79 9.08 4.80 0.66
C ASP A 79 8.92 5.75 -0.54
N ALA A 80 9.60 6.89 -0.50
CA ALA A 80 9.59 7.89 -1.57
C ALA A 80 10.08 7.36 -2.93
N SER A 81 10.81 6.24 -2.96
CA SER A 81 11.23 5.57 -4.18
C SER A 81 10.09 4.86 -4.92
N GLU A 82 9.00 4.56 -4.23
CA GLU A 82 7.81 3.93 -4.80
C GLU A 82 6.94 4.93 -5.58
N ARG A 83 7.50 5.45 -6.68
CA ARG A 83 6.96 6.59 -7.42
C ARG A 83 5.52 6.43 -7.89
N HIS A 84 5.10 5.22 -8.23
CA HIS A 84 3.73 4.95 -8.65
C HIS A 84 2.72 5.15 -7.51
N ILE A 85 3.10 4.82 -6.26
CA ILE A 85 2.29 5.04 -5.07
C ILE A 85 2.29 6.52 -4.69
N ILE A 86 3.45 7.17 -4.70
CA ILE A 86 3.59 8.59 -4.45
C ILE A 86 2.69 9.42 -5.38
N ASN A 87 2.69 9.09 -6.68
CA ASN A 87 1.84 9.75 -7.67
C ASN A 87 0.35 9.43 -7.48
N TYR A 88 0.01 8.20 -7.09
CA TYR A 88 -1.39 7.81 -6.84
C TYR A 88 -2.03 8.60 -5.70
N TYR A 89 -1.26 8.85 -4.62
CA TYR A 89 -1.73 9.62 -3.46
C TYR A 89 -1.44 11.12 -3.53
N ASP A 90 -0.88 11.62 -4.64
CA ASP A 90 -0.53 13.03 -4.84
C ASP A 90 0.36 13.58 -3.71
N ILE A 91 1.44 12.88 -3.40
CA ILE A 91 2.39 13.28 -2.35
C ILE A 91 3.43 14.23 -2.94
N ASP A 92 3.39 15.49 -2.53
CA ASP A 92 4.28 16.55 -3.00
C ASP A 92 5.40 16.88 -2.01
N GLU A 93 5.19 16.60 -0.74
CA GLU A 93 6.13 16.97 0.35
C GLU A 93 6.27 15.82 1.35
N PHE A 94 7.49 15.59 1.83
CA PHE A 94 7.84 14.57 2.82
C PHE A 94 8.32 15.18 4.14
N PRO A 95 8.10 14.43 5.25
CA PRO A 95 7.23 13.29 5.36
C PRO A 95 5.77 13.66 5.12
N ALA A 96 4.92 12.68 4.80
CA ALA A 96 3.48 12.89 4.70
C ALA A 96 2.71 11.81 5.46
N MET A 97 1.56 12.16 6.01
CA MET A 97 0.65 11.23 6.67
C MET A 97 -0.75 11.42 6.14
N LEU A 98 -1.38 10.31 5.75
CA LEU A 98 -2.78 10.26 5.37
C LEU A 98 -3.51 9.26 6.25
N VAL A 99 -4.77 9.55 6.57
CA VAL A 99 -5.67 8.60 7.23
C VAL A 99 -6.87 8.37 6.34
N TYR A 100 -7.13 7.11 6.05
CA TYR A 100 -8.31 6.66 5.31
C TYR A 100 -9.23 5.80 6.18
N LYS A 101 -10.51 5.92 5.97
CA LYS A 101 -11.53 5.00 6.47
C LYS A 101 -12.40 4.59 5.29
N GLY A 102 -12.22 3.36 4.82
CA GLY A 102 -12.70 2.98 3.50
C GLY A 102 -12.08 3.86 2.42
N ASP A 103 -12.89 4.47 1.57
CA ASP A 103 -12.43 5.40 0.53
C ASP A 103 -12.33 6.86 0.99
N ASP A 104 -12.74 7.16 2.22
CA ASP A 104 -12.76 8.53 2.73
C ASP A 104 -11.40 8.92 3.30
N GLU A 105 -10.79 9.96 2.73
CA GLU A 105 -9.61 10.60 3.30
C GLU A 105 -10.03 11.48 4.49
N LYS A 106 -9.62 11.06 5.69
CA LYS A 106 -9.94 11.75 6.96
C LYS A 106 -8.88 12.77 7.37
N LEU A 107 -7.65 12.57 6.93
CA LEU A 107 -6.52 13.43 7.27
C LEU A 107 -5.48 13.42 6.15
N ARG A 108 -4.90 14.58 5.89
CA ARG A 108 -3.71 14.78 5.06
C ARG A 108 -2.81 15.83 5.72
N ILE A 109 -1.59 15.44 6.07
CA ILE A 109 -0.57 16.32 6.62
C ILE A 109 0.74 16.04 5.90
N SER A 110 1.51 17.07 5.60
CA SER A 110 2.85 16.92 4.99
C SER A 110 3.83 17.94 5.54
N GLY A 111 5.12 17.62 5.44
CA GLY A 111 6.20 18.47 5.88
C GLY A 111 6.49 18.39 7.37
N LYS A 112 7.19 19.41 7.87
CA LYS A 112 7.64 19.47 9.26
C LYS A 112 6.53 19.92 10.20
N HIS A 113 6.20 19.07 11.17
CA HIS A 113 5.25 19.35 12.24
C HIS A 113 5.81 18.92 13.60
N ASP A 114 5.35 19.52 14.68
CA ASP A 114 5.65 19.02 16.02
C ASP A 114 4.71 17.86 16.40
N ILE A 115 5.15 17.05 17.36
CA ILE A 115 4.43 15.87 17.79
C ILE A 115 3.03 16.18 18.34
N THR A 116 2.85 17.30 19.01
CA THR A 116 1.58 17.70 19.60
C THR A 116 0.55 18.02 18.52
N ASP A 117 0.93 18.77 17.48
CA ASP A 117 0.07 19.07 16.34
C ASP A 117 -0.34 17.79 15.62
N LEU A 118 0.63 16.92 15.34
CA LEU A 118 0.38 15.62 14.69
C LEU A 118 -0.56 14.73 15.53
N TYR A 119 -0.30 14.64 16.84
CA TYR A 119 -1.14 13.86 17.75
C TYR A 119 -2.60 14.30 17.72
N VAL A 120 -2.86 15.60 17.92
CA VAL A 120 -4.22 16.14 17.99
C VAL A 120 -4.99 15.92 16.70
N ARG A 121 -4.33 16.13 15.54
CA ARG A 121 -4.96 15.92 14.22
C ARG A 121 -5.22 14.45 13.94
N LEU A 122 -4.27 13.58 14.25
CA LEU A 122 -4.39 12.13 14.06
C LEU A 122 -5.51 11.56 14.97
N GLU A 123 -5.50 11.91 16.25
CA GLU A 123 -6.55 11.49 17.18
C GLU A 123 -7.93 11.93 16.70
N GLY A 124 -8.06 13.17 16.25
CA GLY A 124 -9.32 13.69 15.73
C GLY A 124 -9.80 12.95 14.48
N ALA A 125 -8.90 12.57 13.57
CA ALA A 125 -9.23 11.80 12.37
C ALA A 125 -9.67 10.36 12.70
N LEU A 126 -9.04 9.73 13.68
CA LEU A 126 -9.34 8.33 14.07
C LEU A 126 -10.62 8.19 14.88
N LYS A 127 -11.11 9.26 15.51
CA LYS A 127 -12.36 9.30 16.25
C LYS A 127 -13.60 9.61 15.40
N GLN A 128 -13.40 9.93 14.13
CA GLN A 128 -14.49 10.14 13.17
C GLN A 128 -15.05 8.78 12.69
#